data_9ff1e96b1c4ecfd62c4a4751c06a5846
#
_entry.id   9ff1e96b1c4ecfd62c4a4751c06a5846
#
_cell.length_a   1.000
_cell.length_b   1.000
_cell.length_c   1.000
_cell.angle_alpha   90.00
_cell.angle_beta   90.00
_cell.angle_gamma   90.00
#
_symmetry.space_group_name_H-M   'P 1'
#
loop_
_entity.id
_entity.type
_entity.pdbx_description
1 polymer ?
#
loop_
_entity_poly.entity_id
_entity_poly.type
_entity_poly.pdbx_seq_one_letter_code
_entity_poly.pdbx_strand_id
1 'polypeptide(L)'
;HYDNSVLEMANNLQPSPRGELEITDLNNIYLKKSELHGHFLSDDVAWFDTGTFSSLSDASKYVEAFQNRHGRLIGSPHMSALNAGFITPSMLIKIINSRSSEYFLTLQDSIERF
;
A
#
# COMPACT_ATOMS: atom_id res chain seq x y z
N HIS A 1 4.46 10.19 2.68
CA HIS A 1 5.18 10.55 1.45
C HIS A 1 6.22 11.61 1.80
N TYR A 2 7.39 11.53 1.20
CA TYR A 2 8.48 12.47 1.39
C TYR A 2 8.96 12.97 0.02
N ASP A 3 9.49 14.17 -0.02
CA ASP A 3 10.16 14.71 -1.18
C ASP A 3 11.62 14.20 -1.28
N ASN A 4 12.36 14.63 -2.30
CA ASN A 4 13.74 14.16 -2.50
C ASN A 4 14.72 14.63 -1.41
N SER A 5 14.38 15.66 -0.64
CA SER A 5 15.25 16.15 0.45
C SER A 5 15.35 15.15 1.61
N VAL A 6 14.43 14.18 1.68
CA VAL A 6 14.44 13.11 2.67
C VAL A 6 15.76 12.31 2.67
N LEU A 7 16.37 12.11 1.50
CA LEU A 7 17.60 11.33 1.38
C LEU A 7 18.75 11.98 2.13
N GLU A 8 18.91 13.29 1.99
CA GLU A 8 19.92 14.05 2.72
C GLU A 8 19.64 14.09 4.22
N MET A 9 18.37 14.32 4.60
CA MET A 9 17.98 14.33 6.00
C MET A 9 18.19 12.98 6.67
N ALA A 10 17.82 11.88 6.00
CA ALA A 10 17.99 10.54 6.53
C ALA A 10 19.48 10.17 6.71
N ASN A 11 20.35 10.58 5.78
CA ASN A 11 21.78 10.35 5.89
C ASN A 11 22.43 11.10 7.06
N ASN A 12 21.83 12.16 7.55
CA ASN A 12 22.31 12.97 8.66
C ASN A 12 21.69 12.58 10.02
N LEU A 13 20.75 11.63 10.05
CA LEU A 13 20.18 11.14 11.30
C LEU A 13 21.22 10.38 12.14
N GLN A 14 21.10 10.50 13.45
CA GLN A 14 21.88 9.72 14.38
C GLN A 14 21.06 8.52 14.87
N PRO A 15 21.68 7.34 15.01
CA PRO A 15 20.99 6.19 15.57
C PRO A 15 20.47 6.47 16.99
N SER A 16 19.27 5.96 17.29
CA SER A 16 18.69 5.98 18.63
C SER A 16 19.48 5.10 19.62
N PRO A 17 19.16 5.11 20.90
CA PRO A 17 19.76 4.18 21.87
C PRO A 17 19.59 2.69 21.50
N ARG A 18 18.63 2.37 20.63
CA ARG A 18 18.43 1.01 20.07
C ARG A 18 19.37 0.68 18.90
N GLY A 19 20.16 1.66 18.43
CA GLY A 19 21.03 1.51 17.29
C GLY A 19 20.34 1.63 15.94
N GLU A 20 19.09 2.14 15.90
CA GLU A 20 18.28 2.26 14.71
C GLU A 20 18.03 3.73 14.33
N LEU A 21 17.90 4.02 13.04
CA LEU A 21 17.44 5.33 12.56
C LEU A 21 15.91 5.39 12.72
N GLU A 22 15.43 6.41 13.44
CA GLU A 22 14.02 6.53 13.79
C GLU A 22 13.28 7.43 12.80
N ILE A 23 12.18 6.93 12.27
CA ILE A 23 11.29 7.71 11.39
C ILE A 23 10.72 8.95 12.11
N THR A 24 10.54 8.87 13.43
CA THR A 24 10.07 9.98 14.26
C THR A 24 11.05 11.14 14.24
N ASP A 25 12.36 10.87 14.24
CA ASP A 25 13.37 11.93 14.17
C ASP A 25 13.37 12.63 12.82
N LEU A 26 13.16 11.87 11.75
CA LEU A 26 12.96 12.42 10.40
C LEU A 26 11.71 13.31 10.35
N ASN A 27 10.59 12.84 10.89
CA ASN A 27 9.35 13.60 10.96
C ASN A 27 9.53 14.90 11.79
N ASN A 28 10.31 14.87 12.86
CA ASN A 28 10.63 16.03 13.67
C ASN A 28 11.43 17.10 12.89
N ILE A 29 12.27 16.70 11.92
CA ILE A 29 12.97 17.66 11.03
C ILE A 29 11.94 18.38 10.16
N TYR A 30 11.01 17.66 9.54
CA TYR A 30 9.93 18.25 8.73
C TYR A 30 9.00 19.14 9.59
N LEU A 31 8.69 18.70 10.82
CA LEU A 31 7.89 19.50 11.75
C LEU A 31 8.53 20.85 12.08
N LYS A 32 9.86 20.85 12.38
CA LYS A 32 10.63 22.08 12.64
C LYS A 32 10.67 23.04 11.45
N LYS A 33 10.62 22.48 10.23
CA LYS A 33 10.53 23.27 8.99
C LYS A 33 9.12 23.72 8.65
N SER A 34 8.11 23.33 9.43
CA SER A 34 6.68 23.55 9.12
C SER A 34 6.24 22.89 7.80
N GLU A 35 6.88 21.82 7.41
CA GLU A 35 6.64 21.05 6.18
C GLU A 35 5.98 19.69 6.45
N LEU A 36 5.67 19.37 7.73
CA LEU A 36 4.96 18.15 8.09
C LEU A 36 3.45 18.36 8.01
N HIS A 37 2.79 17.54 7.20
CA HIS A 37 1.35 17.53 7.06
C HIS A 37 0.74 16.27 7.68
N GLY A 38 -0.21 16.45 8.60
CA GLY A 38 -1.01 15.36 9.16
C GLY A 38 -2.24 15.08 8.30
N HIS A 39 -2.56 13.80 8.09
CA HIS A 39 -3.77 13.37 7.43
C HIS A 39 -4.51 12.36 8.31
N PHE A 40 -5.76 12.65 8.64
CA PHE A 40 -6.60 11.72 9.38
C PHE A 40 -7.20 10.71 8.41
N LEU A 41 -6.98 9.42 8.70
CA LEU A 41 -7.61 8.36 7.96
C LEU A 41 -9.08 8.23 8.40
N SER A 42 -9.95 7.85 7.47
CA SER A 42 -11.35 7.57 7.77
C SER A 42 -11.50 6.23 8.52
N ASP A 43 -12.63 6.05 9.22
CA ASP A 43 -12.89 4.88 10.08
C ASP A 43 -12.98 3.55 9.30
N ASP A 44 -13.13 3.62 7.97
CA ASP A 44 -13.13 2.46 7.07
C ASP A 44 -11.74 2.01 6.62
N VAL A 45 -10.68 2.72 7.03
CA VAL A 45 -9.29 2.35 6.74
C VAL A 45 -8.72 1.49 7.86
N ALA A 46 -8.33 0.26 7.55
CA ALA A 46 -7.60 -0.60 8.45
C ALA A 46 -6.09 -0.37 8.32
N TRP A 47 -5.44 -0.12 9.45
CA TRP A 47 -3.99 0.03 9.53
C TRP A 47 -3.37 -1.17 10.26
N PHE A 48 -2.30 -1.73 9.71
CA PHE A 48 -1.57 -2.84 10.28
C PHE A 48 -0.07 -2.54 10.35
N ASP A 49 0.53 -2.75 11.51
CA ASP A 49 1.97 -2.89 11.63
C ASP A 49 2.36 -4.35 11.40
N THR A 50 3.12 -4.63 10.35
CA THR A 50 3.50 -5.98 9.94
C THR A 50 4.93 -6.36 10.32
N GLY A 51 5.48 -5.71 11.37
CA GLY A 51 6.86 -5.90 11.82
C GLY A 51 7.14 -7.25 12.50
N THR A 52 6.12 -8.06 12.80
CA THR A 52 6.28 -9.42 13.36
C THR A 52 5.58 -10.45 12.47
N PHE A 53 5.99 -11.73 12.61
CA PHE A 53 5.32 -12.84 11.90
C PHE A 53 3.83 -12.93 12.25
N SER A 54 3.47 -12.70 13.51
CA SER A 54 2.06 -12.72 13.94
C SER A 54 1.26 -11.59 13.29
N SER A 55 1.74 -10.36 13.37
CA SER A 55 1.04 -9.21 12.80
C SER A 55 0.93 -9.28 11.27
N LEU A 56 1.94 -9.82 10.59
CA LEU A 56 1.87 -10.09 9.15
C LEU A 56 0.80 -11.15 8.83
N SER A 57 0.73 -12.23 9.63
CA SER A 57 -0.31 -13.26 9.48
C SER A 57 -1.71 -12.69 9.69
N ASP A 58 -1.89 -11.83 10.69
CA ASP A 58 -3.19 -11.22 10.98
C ASP A 58 -3.63 -10.23 9.88
N ALA A 59 -2.70 -9.45 9.35
CA ALA A 59 -2.97 -8.61 8.18
C ALA A 59 -3.37 -9.45 6.96
N SER A 60 -2.69 -10.57 6.72
CA SER A 60 -3.01 -11.48 5.61
C SER A 60 -4.41 -12.08 5.75
N LYS A 61 -4.79 -12.54 6.95
CA LYS A 61 -6.14 -13.06 7.23
C LYS A 61 -7.22 -12.00 7.01
N TYR A 62 -6.94 -10.76 7.42
CA TYR A 62 -7.86 -9.65 7.22
C TYR A 62 -8.08 -9.38 5.72
N VAL A 63 -7.00 -9.29 4.94
CA VAL A 63 -7.06 -9.10 3.49
C VAL A 63 -7.84 -10.24 2.83
N GLU A 64 -7.55 -11.50 3.18
CA GLU A 64 -8.25 -12.67 2.67
C GLU A 64 -9.76 -12.60 2.97
N ALA A 65 -10.13 -12.35 4.22
CA ALA A 65 -11.53 -12.24 4.63
C ALA A 65 -12.25 -11.09 3.90
N PHE A 66 -11.60 -9.95 3.72
CA PHE A 66 -12.15 -8.83 2.97
C PHE A 66 -12.37 -9.19 1.50
N GLN A 67 -11.37 -9.76 0.84
CA GLN A 67 -11.44 -10.16 -0.57
C GLN A 67 -12.54 -11.18 -0.80
N ASN A 68 -12.63 -12.22 0.05
CA ASN A 68 -13.67 -13.25 -0.03
C ASN A 68 -15.07 -12.68 0.15
N ARG A 69 -15.24 -11.73 1.08
CA ARG A 69 -16.55 -11.12 1.35
C ARG A 69 -16.99 -10.16 0.25
N HIS A 70 -16.09 -9.39 -0.30
CA HIS A 70 -16.41 -8.30 -1.22
C HIS A 70 -16.16 -8.64 -2.69
N GLY A 71 -15.44 -9.73 -2.97
CA GLY A 71 -15.04 -10.11 -4.34
C GLY A 71 -14.16 -9.05 -5.00
N ARG A 72 -13.36 -8.31 -4.21
CA ARG A 72 -12.48 -7.24 -4.66
C ARG A 72 -11.06 -7.50 -4.18
N LEU A 73 -10.10 -7.36 -5.07
CA LEU A 73 -8.68 -7.49 -4.73
C LEU A 73 -8.17 -6.22 -4.03
N ILE A 74 -7.53 -6.40 -2.88
CA ILE A 74 -6.79 -5.33 -2.20
C ILE A 74 -5.40 -5.24 -2.81
N GLY A 75 -4.94 -4.01 -3.11
CA GLY A 75 -3.58 -3.77 -3.60
C GLY A 75 -3.30 -4.34 -5.00
N SER A 76 -4.33 -4.61 -5.81
CA SER A 76 -4.15 -5.10 -7.17
C SER A 76 -3.46 -4.04 -8.05
N PRO A 77 -2.24 -4.31 -8.56
CA PRO A 77 -1.57 -3.38 -9.45
C PRO A 77 -2.30 -3.18 -10.78
N HIS A 78 -3.00 -4.21 -11.25
CA HIS A 78 -3.78 -4.15 -12.48
C HIS A 78 -5.00 -3.24 -12.34
N MET A 79 -5.75 -3.36 -11.23
CA MET A 79 -6.88 -2.48 -10.96
C MET A 79 -6.42 -1.05 -10.70
N SER A 80 -5.31 -0.85 -10.01
CA SER A 80 -4.72 0.47 -9.81
C SER A 80 -4.31 1.13 -11.13
N ALA A 81 -3.69 0.37 -12.03
CA ALA A 81 -3.31 0.85 -13.36
C ALA A 81 -4.53 1.18 -14.22
N LEU A 82 -5.60 0.37 -14.15
CA LEU A 82 -6.87 0.64 -14.83
C LEU A 82 -7.51 1.93 -14.31
N ASN A 83 -7.63 2.07 -12.99
CA ASN A 83 -8.24 3.24 -12.34
C ASN A 83 -7.45 4.53 -12.62
N ALA A 84 -6.12 4.43 -12.72
CA ALA A 84 -5.25 5.55 -13.06
C ALA A 84 -5.20 5.85 -14.57
N GLY A 85 -5.87 5.06 -15.40
CA GLY A 85 -5.86 5.24 -16.86
C GLY A 85 -4.57 4.84 -17.56
N PHE A 86 -3.65 4.13 -16.89
CA PHE A 86 -2.41 3.62 -17.49
C PHE A 86 -2.65 2.47 -18.45
N ILE A 87 -3.72 1.70 -18.23
CA ILE A 87 -4.16 0.63 -19.14
C ILE A 87 -5.65 0.78 -19.39
N THR A 88 -6.10 0.29 -20.56
CA THR A 88 -7.52 0.25 -20.92
C THR A 88 -8.15 -1.07 -20.46
N PRO A 89 -9.51 -1.14 -20.33
CA PRO A 89 -10.19 -2.41 -20.05
C PRO A 89 -9.84 -3.51 -21.07
N SER A 90 -9.73 -3.18 -22.35
CA SER A 90 -9.37 -4.14 -23.39
C SER A 90 -7.95 -4.68 -23.25
N MET A 91 -7.00 -3.85 -22.79
CA MET A 91 -5.64 -4.31 -22.47
C MET A 91 -5.64 -5.25 -21.26
N LEU A 92 -6.42 -4.90 -20.23
CA LEU A 92 -6.53 -5.73 -19.03
C LEU A 92 -7.13 -7.11 -19.34
N ILE A 93 -8.19 -7.16 -20.15
CA ILE A 93 -8.80 -8.43 -20.60
C ILE A 93 -7.79 -9.30 -21.35
N LYS A 94 -6.94 -8.71 -22.21
CA LYS A 94 -5.88 -9.47 -22.91
C LYS A 94 -4.86 -10.06 -21.91
N ILE A 95 -4.49 -9.31 -20.88
CA ILE A 95 -3.58 -9.79 -19.82
C ILE A 95 -4.22 -10.97 -19.08
N ILE A 96 -5.48 -10.84 -18.68
CA ILE A 96 -6.22 -11.91 -17.97
C ILE A 96 -6.28 -13.18 -18.81
N ASN A 97 -6.71 -13.07 -20.08
CA ASN A 97 -6.86 -14.21 -20.97
C ASN A 97 -5.55 -14.96 -21.28
N SER A 98 -4.41 -14.31 -21.02
CA SER A 98 -3.08 -14.93 -21.17
C SER A 98 -2.59 -15.65 -19.91
N ARG A 99 -3.36 -15.70 -18.83
CA ARG A 99 -2.96 -16.17 -17.50
C ARG A 99 -4.06 -17.02 -16.87
N SER A 100 -3.70 -17.97 -15.98
CA SER A 100 -4.64 -18.94 -15.40
C SER A 100 -4.51 -19.10 -13.88
N SER A 101 -3.92 -18.13 -13.17
CA SER A 101 -3.85 -18.21 -11.70
C SER A 101 -5.14 -17.69 -11.05
N GLU A 102 -5.39 -18.10 -9.81
CA GLU A 102 -6.51 -17.66 -9.00
C GLU A 102 -6.63 -16.11 -8.93
N TYR A 103 -5.50 -15.42 -8.86
CA TYR A 103 -5.46 -13.96 -8.92
C TYR A 103 -6.14 -13.42 -10.18
N PHE A 104 -5.87 -13.98 -11.36
CA PHE A 104 -6.46 -13.53 -12.62
C PHE A 104 -7.92 -13.90 -12.76
N LEU A 105 -8.38 -14.99 -12.16
CA LEU A 105 -9.80 -15.34 -12.08
C LEU A 105 -10.55 -14.29 -11.23
N THR A 106 -10.03 -13.98 -10.05
CA THR A 106 -10.63 -12.94 -9.18
C THR A 106 -10.57 -11.55 -9.82
N LEU A 107 -9.53 -11.27 -10.60
CA LEU A 107 -9.40 -10.02 -11.33
C LEU A 107 -10.46 -9.91 -12.44
N GLN A 108 -10.77 -11.00 -13.14
CA GLN A 108 -11.84 -11.06 -14.13
C GLN A 108 -13.19 -10.74 -13.49
N ASP A 109 -13.54 -11.38 -12.39
CA ASP A 109 -14.77 -11.11 -11.63
C ASP A 109 -14.86 -9.65 -11.16
N SER A 110 -13.72 -9.05 -10.84
CA SER A 110 -13.64 -7.66 -10.40
C SER A 110 -13.95 -6.66 -11.53
N ILE A 111 -13.61 -6.98 -12.78
CA ILE A 111 -13.89 -6.13 -13.94
C ILE A 111 -15.36 -6.19 -14.33
N GLU A 112 -15.99 -7.36 -14.24
CA GLU A 112 -17.41 -7.54 -14.58
C GLU A 112 -18.35 -6.76 -13.66
N ARG A 113 -17.86 -6.34 -12.50
CA ARG A 113 -18.59 -5.53 -11.51
C ARG A 113 -18.29 -4.02 -11.61
N PHE A 114 -17.45 -3.62 -12.55
CA PHE A 114 -17.03 -2.23 -12.79
C PHE A 114 -17.88 -1.59 -13.88
#